data_fcddfc18684178321d88e1e1e7c8a628
#
_entry.id   fcddfc18684178321d88e1e1e7c8a628
#
_cell.length_a   1.000
_cell.length_b   1.000
_cell.length_c   1.000
_cell.angle_alpha   90.00
_cell.angle_beta   90.00
_cell.angle_gamma   90.00
#
_symmetry.space_group_name_H-M   'P 1'
#
loop_
_entity.id
_entity.type
_entity.pdbx_description
1 polymer ?
#
loop_
_entity_poly.entity_id
_entity_poly.type
_entity_poly.pdbx_seq_one_letter_code
_entity_poly.pdbx_strand_id
1 'polypeptide(L)'
;PLLVPPSEDGIEETLDAFDGVIFSGGSDLDPEMYGQEAHPETYGIVEQRDRAELALLEAALARDMPVLAICRGSQVLNVALGGDLVQHLPDVVGDQKHKHTPGEYADHEVDVHPETRLGSLLGERAPVKSHHHQGFGRLGEGLQEAARADDGTVEALEDPSRRFTIG
;
A
#
# COMPACT_ATOMS: atom_id res chain seq x y z
N PRO A 1 -11.84 -12.18 -11.84
CA PRO A 1 -10.97 -12.18 -10.68
C PRO A 1 -11.21 -13.39 -9.80
N LEU A 2 -10.16 -13.90 -9.16
CA LEU A 2 -10.20 -14.96 -8.17
C LEU A 2 -9.57 -14.46 -6.87
N LEU A 3 -10.05 -14.95 -5.73
CA LEU A 3 -9.42 -14.73 -4.45
C LEU A 3 -8.34 -15.79 -4.24
N VAL A 4 -7.13 -15.34 -3.93
CA VAL A 4 -6.01 -16.21 -3.59
C VAL A 4 -5.84 -16.15 -2.06
N PRO A 5 -6.00 -17.26 -1.34
CA PRO A 5 -5.72 -17.28 0.09
C PRO A 5 -4.22 -17.09 0.35
N PRO A 6 -3.84 -16.50 1.51
CA PRO A 6 -2.44 -16.28 1.84
C PRO A 6 -1.73 -17.63 2.00
N SER A 7 -0.73 -17.89 1.15
CA SER A 7 0.12 -19.07 1.16
C SER A 7 1.49 -18.72 0.60
N GLU A 8 2.53 -19.24 1.21
CA GLU A 8 3.89 -19.18 0.68
C GLU A 8 4.18 -20.32 -0.32
N ASP A 9 3.27 -21.31 -0.40
CA ASP A 9 3.37 -22.43 -1.33
C ASP A 9 2.68 -22.12 -2.66
N GLY A 10 3.24 -22.60 -3.77
CA GLY A 10 2.61 -22.52 -5.10
C GLY A 10 2.52 -21.10 -5.67
N ILE A 11 3.42 -20.19 -5.25
CA ILE A 11 3.44 -18.79 -5.73
C ILE A 11 3.66 -18.72 -7.23
N GLU A 12 4.63 -19.47 -7.75
CA GLU A 12 4.97 -19.46 -9.17
C GLU A 12 3.82 -19.96 -10.03
N GLU A 13 3.21 -21.08 -9.64
CA GLU A 13 2.03 -21.67 -10.31
C GLU A 13 0.82 -20.73 -10.23
N THR A 14 0.66 -20.04 -9.10
CA THR A 14 -0.38 -19.04 -8.93
C THR A 14 -0.19 -17.89 -9.92
N LEU A 15 1.01 -17.33 -9.98
CA LEU A 15 1.31 -16.21 -10.88
C LEU A 15 1.23 -16.61 -12.36
N ASP A 16 1.53 -17.87 -12.72
CA ASP A 16 1.38 -18.38 -14.09
C ASP A 16 -0.09 -18.41 -14.57
N ALA A 17 -1.05 -18.39 -13.63
CA ALA A 17 -2.47 -18.44 -13.95
C ALA A 17 -3.13 -17.05 -14.15
N PHE A 18 -2.39 -15.95 -13.91
CA PHE A 18 -2.96 -14.60 -13.89
C PHE A 18 -2.13 -13.59 -14.71
N ASP A 19 -2.81 -12.55 -15.19
CA ASP A 19 -2.19 -11.45 -15.95
C ASP A 19 -1.78 -10.26 -15.04
N GLY A 20 -2.17 -10.28 -13.78
CA GLY A 20 -1.88 -9.25 -12.79
C GLY A 20 -2.45 -9.59 -11.43
N VAL A 21 -2.01 -8.87 -10.41
CA VAL A 21 -2.43 -9.10 -9.02
C VAL A 21 -2.93 -7.82 -8.37
N ILE A 22 -3.91 -7.98 -7.47
CA ILE A 22 -4.43 -6.91 -6.63
C ILE A 22 -4.19 -7.30 -5.17
N PHE A 23 -3.42 -6.48 -4.45
CA PHE A 23 -3.27 -6.59 -3.00
C PHE A 23 -4.31 -5.72 -2.33
N SER A 24 -5.12 -6.32 -1.47
CA SER A 24 -6.26 -5.67 -0.83
C SER A 24 -5.89 -4.99 0.49
N GLY A 25 -6.79 -4.15 0.98
CA GLY A 25 -6.73 -3.57 2.31
C GLY A 25 -6.81 -4.61 3.44
N GLY A 26 -6.56 -4.16 4.66
CA GLY A 26 -6.56 -5.03 5.85
C GLY A 26 -6.08 -4.32 7.11
N SER A 27 -5.80 -5.10 8.14
CA SER A 27 -5.16 -4.68 9.37
C SER A 27 -3.67 -4.38 9.18
N ASP A 28 -2.99 -3.97 10.22
CA ASP A 28 -1.61 -3.49 10.15
C ASP A 28 -0.62 -4.58 9.75
N LEU A 29 0.45 -4.16 9.10
CA LEU A 29 1.60 -4.99 8.78
C LEU A 29 2.52 -5.07 10.00
N ASP A 30 3.14 -6.24 10.21
CA ASP A 30 4.08 -6.44 11.31
C ASP A 30 5.29 -5.47 11.20
N PRO A 31 5.50 -4.60 12.20
CA PRO A 31 6.61 -3.66 12.20
C PRO A 31 8.00 -4.30 12.13
N GLU A 32 8.16 -5.53 12.57
CA GLU A 32 9.43 -6.25 12.45
C GLU A 32 9.86 -6.43 10.98
N MET A 33 8.89 -6.49 10.04
CA MET A 33 9.17 -6.65 8.61
C MET A 33 9.85 -5.42 7.98
N TYR A 34 9.75 -4.25 8.62
CA TYR A 34 10.47 -3.04 8.20
C TYR A 34 11.39 -2.49 9.28
N GLY A 35 11.77 -3.36 10.25
CA GLY A 35 12.83 -3.10 11.23
C GLY A 35 12.48 -2.10 12.34
N GLN A 36 11.19 -1.98 12.67
CA GLN A 36 10.71 -1.10 13.74
C GLN A 36 10.14 -1.90 14.91
N GLU A 37 10.12 -1.29 16.10
CA GLU A 37 9.33 -1.77 17.24
C GLU A 37 7.86 -1.40 17.03
N ALA A 38 6.94 -2.25 17.55
CA ALA A 38 5.52 -2.01 17.39
C ALA A 38 5.05 -0.79 18.18
N HIS A 39 4.34 0.10 17.53
CA HIS A 39 3.65 1.22 18.17
C HIS A 39 2.47 0.71 19.00
N PRO A 40 2.10 1.34 20.13
CA PRO A 40 0.96 0.91 20.98
C PRO A 40 -0.37 0.83 20.23
N GLU A 41 -0.57 1.63 19.19
CA GLU A 41 -1.76 1.65 18.35
C GLU A 41 -1.71 0.63 17.20
N THR A 42 -0.65 -0.15 17.04
CA THR A 42 -0.56 -1.22 16.05
C THR A 42 -1.47 -2.38 16.43
N TYR A 43 -2.30 -2.87 15.49
CA TYR A 43 -3.27 -3.92 15.78
C TYR A 43 -3.52 -4.87 14.62
N GLY A 44 -3.97 -6.07 14.96
CA GLY A 44 -4.51 -7.04 14.00
C GLY A 44 -3.45 -7.68 13.09
N ILE A 45 -2.19 -7.73 13.52
CA ILE A 45 -1.11 -8.39 12.80
C ILE A 45 -1.47 -9.86 12.53
N VAL A 46 -1.27 -10.29 11.29
CA VAL A 46 -1.43 -11.67 10.85
C VAL A 46 -0.18 -12.11 10.09
N GLU A 47 0.81 -12.57 10.83
CA GLU A 47 2.15 -12.93 10.30
C GLU A 47 2.11 -13.82 9.06
N GLN A 48 1.22 -14.82 9.02
CA GLN A 48 1.08 -15.70 7.87
C GLN A 48 0.67 -14.93 6.61
N ARG A 49 -0.25 -13.97 6.75
CA ARG A 49 -0.69 -13.12 5.66
C ARG A 49 0.44 -12.19 5.20
N ASP A 50 1.15 -11.61 6.16
CA ASP A 50 2.23 -10.67 5.89
C ASP A 50 3.34 -11.34 5.07
N ARG A 51 3.81 -12.52 5.51
CA ARG A 51 4.82 -13.30 4.77
C ARG A 51 4.34 -13.73 3.40
N ALA A 52 3.12 -14.27 3.30
CA ALA A 52 2.58 -14.74 2.03
C ALA A 52 2.41 -13.60 1.01
N GLU A 53 1.89 -12.43 1.44
CA GLU A 53 1.71 -11.29 0.56
C GLU A 53 3.05 -10.67 0.14
N LEU A 54 4.05 -10.59 1.03
CA LEU A 54 5.38 -10.15 0.66
C LEU A 54 6.02 -11.08 -0.38
N ALA A 55 6.01 -12.38 -0.14
CA ALA A 55 6.59 -13.35 -1.07
C ALA A 55 5.88 -13.34 -2.44
N LEU A 56 4.55 -13.26 -2.45
CA LEU A 56 3.77 -13.16 -3.70
C LEU A 56 4.07 -11.85 -4.45
N LEU A 57 4.19 -10.74 -3.73
CA LEU A 57 4.48 -9.44 -4.32
C LEU A 57 5.90 -9.40 -4.91
N GLU A 58 6.91 -9.88 -4.17
CA GLU A 58 8.28 -9.96 -4.67
C GLU A 58 8.37 -10.78 -5.96
N ALA A 59 7.70 -11.94 -6.01
CA ALA A 59 7.65 -12.78 -7.21
C ALA A 59 6.91 -12.09 -8.37
N ALA A 60 5.80 -11.39 -8.10
CA ALA A 60 5.07 -10.61 -9.12
C ALA A 60 5.92 -9.47 -9.68
N LEU A 61 6.63 -8.74 -8.81
CA LEU A 61 7.53 -7.67 -9.21
C LEU A 61 8.73 -8.19 -10.03
N ALA A 62 9.30 -9.35 -9.67
CA ALA A 62 10.38 -9.99 -10.43
C ALA A 62 9.97 -10.36 -11.86
N ARG A 63 8.70 -10.63 -12.10
CA ARG A 63 8.10 -10.93 -13.41
C ARG A 63 7.62 -9.68 -14.18
N ASP A 64 7.79 -8.49 -13.63
CA ASP A 64 7.16 -7.24 -14.11
C ASP A 64 5.64 -7.39 -14.36
N MET A 65 5.00 -8.18 -13.50
CA MET A 65 3.55 -8.39 -13.56
C MET A 65 2.82 -7.12 -13.12
N PRO A 66 1.68 -6.75 -13.74
CA PRO A 66 0.86 -5.66 -13.27
C PRO A 66 0.41 -5.84 -11.82
N VAL A 67 0.67 -4.84 -10.98
CA VAL A 67 0.33 -4.81 -9.56
C VAL A 67 -0.53 -3.58 -9.26
N LEU A 68 -1.70 -3.79 -8.67
CA LEU A 68 -2.49 -2.76 -8.01
C LEU A 68 -2.51 -3.07 -6.51
N ALA A 69 -2.02 -2.15 -5.71
CA ALA A 69 -1.94 -2.30 -4.26
C ALA A 69 -2.86 -1.28 -3.57
N ILE A 70 -3.77 -1.73 -2.71
CA ILE A 70 -4.82 -0.90 -2.12
C ILE A 70 -4.65 -0.86 -0.61
N CYS A 71 -4.56 0.36 -0.03
CA CYS A 71 -4.48 0.60 1.42
C CYS A 71 -3.32 -0.21 2.03
N ARG A 72 -3.60 -1.24 2.86
CA ARG A 72 -2.56 -2.13 3.39
C ARG A 72 -1.71 -2.76 2.28
N GLY A 73 -2.29 -3.10 1.12
CA GLY A 73 -1.53 -3.62 -0.02
C GLY A 73 -0.44 -2.65 -0.48
N SER A 74 -0.69 -1.35 -0.48
CA SER A 74 0.32 -0.34 -0.83
C SER A 74 1.41 -0.20 0.23
N GLN A 75 1.09 -0.46 1.49
CA GLN A 75 2.07 -0.56 2.57
C GLN A 75 2.99 -1.77 2.39
N VAL A 76 2.42 -2.94 2.04
CA VAL A 76 3.19 -4.15 1.68
C VAL A 76 4.12 -3.86 0.50
N LEU A 77 3.64 -3.15 -0.54
CA LEU A 77 4.46 -2.75 -1.69
C LEU A 77 5.64 -1.87 -1.28
N ASN A 78 5.39 -0.87 -0.42
CA ASN A 78 6.44 0.01 0.08
C ASN A 78 7.51 -0.77 0.86
N VAL A 79 7.08 -1.66 1.76
CA VAL A 79 7.97 -2.48 2.60
C VAL A 79 8.75 -3.51 1.78
N ALA A 80 8.12 -4.17 0.80
CA ALA A 80 8.78 -5.13 -0.10
C ALA A 80 9.93 -4.49 -0.89
N LEU A 81 9.85 -3.20 -1.18
CA LEU A 81 10.90 -2.43 -1.86
C LEU A 81 11.83 -1.69 -0.88
N GLY A 82 11.82 -2.07 0.39
CA GLY A 82 12.73 -1.58 1.44
C GLY A 82 12.33 -0.25 2.06
N GLY A 83 11.10 0.20 1.85
CA GLY A 83 10.53 1.35 2.56
C GLY A 83 10.13 1.02 4.01
N ASP A 84 9.60 2.01 4.71
CA ASP A 84 9.04 1.84 6.05
C ASP A 84 7.70 2.57 6.20
N LEU A 85 7.07 2.44 7.36
CA LEU A 85 5.75 3.02 7.63
C LEU A 85 5.77 3.99 8.80
N VAL A 86 4.92 4.99 8.73
CA VAL A 86 4.43 5.74 9.88
C VAL A 86 3.30 4.90 10.49
N GLN A 87 3.56 4.29 11.65
CA GLN A 87 2.62 3.35 12.27
C GLN A 87 1.36 4.01 12.84
N HIS A 88 1.43 5.33 13.15
CA HIS A 88 0.29 6.10 13.65
C HIS A 88 0.33 7.54 13.13
N LEU A 89 -0.38 7.78 12.02
CA LEU A 89 -0.46 9.10 11.37
C LEU A 89 -0.91 10.23 12.31
N PRO A 90 -1.89 10.02 13.24
CA PRO A 90 -2.31 11.08 14.15
C PRO A 90 -1.18 11.70 14.98
N ASP A 91 -0.12 10.96 15.27
CA ASP A 91 1.05 11.50 16.00
C ASP A 91 1.89 12.45 15.14
N VAL A 92 1.77 12.36 13.82
CA VAL A 92 2.52 13.17 12.85
C VAL A 92 1.69 14.34 12.34
N VAL A 93 0.44 14.06 11.91
CA VAL A 93 -0.42 15.10 11.32
C VAL A 93 -1.27 15.85 12.34
N GLY A 94 -1.42 15.29 13.56
CA GLY A 94 -2.11 15.94 14.68
C GLY A 94 -3.63 15.81 14.67
N ASP A 95 -4.19 15.03 13.76
CA ASP A 95 -5.63 14.74 13.69
C ASP A 95 -5.92 13.30 13.24
N GLN A 96 -7.19 12.93 13.16
CA GLN A 96 -7.67 11.60 12.73
C GLN A 96 -8.39 11.66 11.37
N LYS A 97 -7.98 12.56 10.50
CA LYS A 97 -8.64 12.82 9.21
C LYS A 97 -8.80 11.58 8.34
N HIS A 98 -7.85 10.67 8.38
CA HIS A 98 -7.87 9.44 7.58
C HIS A 98 -8.65 8.29 8.21
N LYS A 99 -9.08 8.44 9.49
CA LYS A 99 -9.85 7.42 10.22
C LYS A 99 -10.60 8.04 11.39
N HIS A 100 -11.77 8.62 11.16
CA HIS A 100 -12.58 9.24 12.20
C HIS A 100 -13.26 8.24 13.14
N THR A 101 -13.89 7.21 12.55
CA THR A 101 -14.73 6.27 13.30
C THR A 101 -14.49 4.85 12.79
N PRO A 102 -14.35 3.85 13.68
CA PRO A 102 -14.24 2.46 13.24
C PRO A 102 -15.45 2.05 12.38
N GLY A 103 -15.17 1.51 11.18
CA GLY A 103 -16.20 1.06 10.24
C GLY A 103 -16.77 2.14 9.32
N GLU A 104 -16.37 3.40 9.47
CA GLU A 104 -16.74 4.49 8.58
C GLU A 104 -15.54 4.97 7.77
N TYR A 105 -15.78 5.31 6.50
CA TYR A 105 -14.77 5.92 5.65
C TYR A 105 -14.77 7.44 5.81
N ALA A 106 -13.58 8.03 5.88
CA ALA A 106 -13.39 9.47 5.76
C ALA A 106 -13.35 9.86 4.29
N ASP A 107 -14.07 10.91 3.91
CA ASP A 107 -14.05 11.47 2.57
C ASP A 107 -13.09 12.65 2.53
N HIS A 108 -12.13 12.65 1.60
CA HIS A 108 -11.26 13.79 1.33
C HIS A 108 -10.78 13.81 -0.14
N GLU A 109 -10.12 14.88 -0.54
CA GLU A 109 -9.50 14.97 -1.85
C GLU A 109 -7.98 14.79 -1.74
N VAL A 110 -7.41 14.27 -2.81
CA VAL A 110 -5.95 14.21 -2.99
C VAL A 110 -5.53 14.98 -4.22
N ASP A 111 -4.39 15.66 -4.12
CA ASP A 111 -3.70 16.23 -5.26
C ASP A 111 -2.85 15.13 -5.90
N VAL A 112 -3.07 14.87 -7.18
CA VAL A 112 -2.42 13.80 -7.95
C VAL A 112 -1.37 14.42 -8.87
N HIS A 113 -0.16 13.86 -8.87
CA HIS A 113 0.93 14.35 -9.72
C HIS A 113 0.63 14.06 -11.20
N PRO A 114 0.49 15.09 -12.05
CA PRO A 114 0.00 14.92 -13.43
C PRO A 114 0.95 14.13 -14.33
N GLU A 115 2.25 14.10 -14.01
CA GLU A 115 3.27 13.37 -14.76
C GLU A 115 3.29 11.87 -14.46
N THR A 116 2.51 11.43 -13.48
CA THR A 116 2.43 10.02 -13.08
C THR A 116 1.42 9.24 -13.93
N ARG A 117 1.55 7.92 -13.90
CA ARG A 117 0.52 7.05 -14.49
C ARG A 117 -0.81 7.23 -13.79
N LEU A 118 -0.80 7.36 -12.45
CA LEU A 118 -2.01 7.64 -11.68
C LEU A 118 -2.65 8.95 -12.14
N GLY A 119 -1.86 10.00 -12.36
CA GLY A 119 -2.32 11.29 -12.90
C GLY A 119 -2.96 11.17 -14.26
N SER A 120 -2.42 10.32 -15.14
CA SER A 120 -3.03 10.05 -16.45
C SER A 120 -4.38 9.34 -16.36
N LEU A 121 -4.66 8.63 -15.27
CA LEU A 121 -5.90 7.88 -15.05
C LEU A 121 -6.97 8.70 -14.31
N LEU A 122 -6.57 9.51 -13.32
CA LEU A 122 -7.48 10.20 -12.40
C LEU A 122 -7.54 11.70 -12.62
N GLY A 123 -6.58 12.30 -13.36
CA GLY A 123 -6.42 13.75 -13.44
C GLY A 123 -5.63 14.31 -12.26
N GLU A 124 -5.64 15.63 -12.09
CA GLU A 124 -4.82 16.34 -11.10
C GLU A 124 -5.40 16.32 -9.66
N ARG A 125 -6.67 15.95 -9.51
CA ARG A 125 -7.36 15.84 -8.22
C ARG A 125 -8.35 14.70 -8.25
N ALA A 126 -8.45 13.98 -7.15
CA ALA A 126 -9.40 12.89 -7.02
C ALA A 126 -10.06 12.87 -5.62
N PRO A 127 -11.40 12.67 -5.53
CA PRO A 127 -12.05 12.36 -4.28
C PRO A 127 -11.73 10.92 -3.88
N VAL A 128 -11.32 10.71 -2.63
CA VAL A 128 -10.97 9.39 -2.10
C VAL A 128 -11.68 9.10 -0.79
N LYS A 129 -11.72 7.83 -0.46
CA LYS A 129 -12.23 7.33 0.82
C LYS A 129 -11.11 6.66 1.59
N SER A 130 -10.83 7.15 2.78
CA SER A 130 -9.78 6.63 3.65
C SER A 130 -10.35 5.94 4.87
N HIS A 131 -9.66 4.87 5.28
CA HIS A 131 -9.90 4.18 6.54
C HIS A 131 -8.59 3.56 7.02
N HIS A 132 -7.60 4.41 7.30
CA HIS A 132 -6.28 3.97 7.75
C HIS A 132 -5.71 4.94 8.80
N HIS A 133 -4.90 4.43 9.69
CA HIS A 133 -4.14 5.23 10.66
C HIS A 133 -2.63 5.12 10.43
N GLN A 134 -2.22 4.28 9.50
CA GLN A 134 -0.84 4.13 9.07
C GLN A 134 -0.63 4.79 7.72
N GLY A 135 0.59 5.26 7.47
CA GLY A 135 0.97 5.87 6.20
C GLY A 135 2.37 5.47 5.79
N PHE A 136 2.83 5.99 4.67
CA PHE A 136 4.19 5.76 4.20
C PHE A 136 5.17 6.64 4.99
N GLY A 137 6.25 6.03 5.46
CA GLY A 137 7.42 6.74 5.97
C GLY A 137 8.41 6.97 4.83
N ARG A 138 9.56 6.31 4.85
CA ARG A 138 10.50 6.32 3.74
C ARG A 138 9.96 5.44 2.61
N LEU A 139 9.94 5.96 1.40
CA LEU A 139 9.53 5.19 0.22
C LEU A 139 10.58 4.15 -0.15
N GLY A 140 10.09 2.99 -0.62
CA GLY A 140 10.92 1.90 -1.13
C GLY A 140 11.66 2.28 -2.42
N GLU A 141 12.66 1.47 -2.75
CA GLU A 141 13.50 1.71 -3.94
C GLU A 141 12.68 1.69 -5.23
N GLY A 142 12.85 2.72 -6.06
CA GLY A 142 12.14 2.87 -7.33
C GLY A 142 10.74 3.46 -7.20
N LEU A 143 10.17 3.54 -6.00
CA LEU A 143 8.86 4.16 -5.80
C LEU A 143 8.96 5.70 -5.78
N GLN A 144 7.99 6.32 -6.39
CA GLN A 144 7.76 7.77 -6.31
C GLN A 144 6.35 8.06 -5.79
N GLU A 145 6.20 9.20 -5.15
CA GLU A 145 4.89 9.73 -4.77
C GLU A 145 4.05 9.99 -6.02
N ALA A 146 2.79 9.57 -5.98
CA ALA A 146 1.83 9.79 -7.06
C ALA A 146 0.64 10.64 -6.63
N ALA A 147 0.30 10.69 -5.33
CA ALA A 147 -0.72 11.59 -4.81
C ALA A 147 -0.49 11.93 -3.34
N ARG A 148 -1.00 13.10 -2.91
CA ARG A 148 -0.87 13.62 -1.56
C ARG A 148 -2.16 14.28 -1.08
N ALA A 149 -2.51 14.06 0.19
CA ALA A 149 -3.57 14.78 0.88
C ALA A 149 -3.10 16.19 1.30
N ASP A 150 -4.06 17.07 1.63
CA ASP A 150 -3.78 18.46 2.02
C ASP A 150 -3.02 18.61 3.35
N ASP A 151 -3.04 17.59 4.21
CA ASP A 151 -2.24 17.53 5.45
C ASP A 151 -0.79 17.05 5.23
N GLY A 152 -0.44 16.75 3.98
CA GLY A 152 0.89 16.29 3.59
C GLY A 152 1.08 14.78 3.60
N THR A 153 0.05 14.00 3.93
CA THR A 153 0.11 12.54 3.88
C THR A 153 0.22 12.06 2.42
N VAL A 154 1.19 11.21 2.14
CA VAL A 154 1.28 10.52 0.84
C VAL A 154 0.18 9.48 0.78
N GLU A 155 -0.67 9.56 -0.25
CA GLU A 155 -1.86 8.71 -0.41
C GLU A 155 -1.74 7.72 -1.56
N ALA A 156 -0.81 7.98 -2.48
CA ALA A 156 -0.51 7.03 -3.55
C ALA A 156 0.96 7.08 -3.94
N LEU A 157 1.44 5.95 -4.43
CA LEU A 157 2.79 5.78 -4.96
C LEU A 157 2.77 4.93 -6.22
N GLU A 158 3.81 5.04 -7.05
CA GLU A 158 3.99 4.19 -8.21
C GLU A 158 5.46 3.92 -8.49
N ASP A 159 5.75 2.82 -9.18
CA ASP A 159 7.06 2.58 -9.79
C ASP A 159 6.97 2.86 -11.30
N PRO A 160 7.53 4.00 -11.77
CA PRO A 160 7.44 4.39 -13.19
C PRO A 160 8.27 3.50 -14.11
N SER A 161 9.23 2.74 -13.58
CA SER A 161 10.10 1.85 -14.36
C SER A 161 9.42 0.54 -14.75
N ARG A 162 8.31 0.19 -14.07
CA ARG A 162 7.58 -1.07 -14.28
C ARG A 162 6.39 -0.90 -15.21
N ARG A 163 5.96 -2.02 -15.79
CA ARG A 163 4.81 -2.07 -16.70
C ARG A 163 3.55 -1.46 -16.07
N PHE A 164 3.22 -1.83 -14.84
CA PHE A 164 2.12 -1.26 -14.05
C PHE A 164 2.30 -1.64 -12.57
N THR A 165 2.71 -0.69 -11.75
CA THR A 165 2.83 -0.88 -10.30
C THR A 165 2.38 0.40 -9.64
N ILE A 166 1.19 0.37 -9.04
CA ILE A 166 0.52 1.50 -8.37
C ILE A 166 0.01 1.03 -7.00
N GLY A 167 0.22 1.87 -5.99
CA GLY A 167 -0.24 1.66 -4.63
C GLY A 167 -0.86 2.90 -4.03
#